data_cc63e4dbce06fc4a949b1b431cf7ff2f
#
_entry.id   cc63e4dbce06fc4a949b1b431cf7ff2f
#
_cell.length_a   1.000
_cell.length_b   1.000
_cell.length_c   1.000
_cell.angle_alpha   90.00
_cell.angle_beta   90.00
_cell.angle_gamma   90.00
#
_symmetry.space_group_name_H-M   'P 1'
#
loop_
_entity.id
_entity.type
_entity.pdbx_description
1 polymer ?
#
loop_
_entity_poly.entity_id
_entity_poly.type
_entity_poly.pdbx_seq_one_letter_code
_entity_poly.pdbx_strand_id
1 'polypeptide(L)'
;MIDSYINIDKSHKSFDQTFVDLGLNKLVLKNITNSNQINLVVTSLAKYGETKKNLSDFESTNKSFPTLIIVDDKDFEQTIDLIQNPLIELMSSKSEIEEVGARIHALVGDNESEILEFKDLLINLKTYDAKAGDSLLDLTFMEYELLKFFVENQDNVWSREQLLEK
;
A
#
# COMPACT_ATOMS: atom_id res chain seq x y z
N MET A 1 -8.46 3.60 -3.30
CA MET A 1 -8.43 4.36 -2.01
C MET A 1 -7.44 3.65 -1.10
N ILE A 2 -6.49 4.36 -0.50
CA ILE A 2 -5.41 3.78 0.30
C ILE A 2 -5.74 3.93 1.77
N ASP A 3 -5.97 2.81 2.49
CA ASP A 3 -6.22 2.82 3.91
C ASP A 3 -4.95 3.17 4.68
N SER A 4 -4.94 4.31 5.37
CA SER A 4 -3.75 4.93 5.90
C SER A 4 -3.88 5.32 7.37
N TYR A 5 -2.88 4.98 8.18
CA TYR A 5 -2.74 5.53 9.52
C TYR A 5 -1.96 6.84 9.45
N ILE A 6 -2.61 7.96 9.78
CA ILE A 6 -2.03 9.31 9.69
C ILE A 6 -1.87 9.91 11.08
N ASN A 7 -0.64 10.18 11.50
CA ASN A 7 -0.28 10.82 12.76
C ASN A 7 0.76 11.92 12.53
N ILE A 8 0.28 13.13 12.22
CA ILE A 8 1.09 14.32 11.97
C ILE A 8 0.87 15.37 13.05
N ASP A 9 1.86 16.20 13.31
CA ASP A 9 1.73 17.30 14.27
C ASP A 9 0.92 18.48 13.67
N LYS A 10 0.62 19.45 14.51
CA LYS A 10 -0.24 20.60 14.13
C LYS A 10 0.38 21.50 13.07
N SER A 11 1.70 21.52 12.92
CA SER A 11 2.39 22.36 11.94
C SER A 11 2.21 21.85 10.50
N HIS A 12 1.91 20.55 10.35
CA HIS A 12 1.74 19.88 9.06
C HIS A 12 0.27 19.62 8.67
N LYS A 13 -0.69 20.25 9.35
CA LYS A 13 -2.13 20.06 9.06
C LYS A 13 -2.54 20.50 7.65
N SER A 14 -1.76 21.32 6.97
CA SER A 14 -1.99 21.67 5.57
C SER A 14 -2.03 20.44 4.65
N PHE A 15 -1.34 19.36 5.01
CA PHE A 15 -1.37 18.11 4.27
C PHE A 15 -2.66 17.29 4.44
N ASP A 16 -3.51 17.60 5.43
CA ASP A 16 -4.76 16.86 5.62
C ASP A 16 -5.63 16.89 4.35
N GLN A 17 -5.75 18.06 3.67
CA GLN A 17 -6.49 18.16 2.41
C GLN A 17 -5.76 17.44 1.27
N THR A 18 -4.45 17.60 1.17
CA THR A 18 -3.62 16.91 0.17
C THR A 18 -3.80 15.40 0.23
N PHE A 19 -3.83 14.82 1.43
CA PHE A 19 -4.03 13.39 1.59
C PHE A 19 -5.43 12.93 1.17
N VAL A 20 -6.46 13.74 1.44
CA VAL A 20 -7.83 13.47 0.95
C VAL A 20 -7.86 13.51 -0.58
N ASP A 21 -7.24 14.53 -1.20
CA ASP A 21 -7.20 14.72 -2.66
C ASP A 21 -6.45 13.57 -3.36
N LEU A 22 -5.46 13.00 -2.67
CA LEU A 22 -4.72 11.79 -3.13
C LEU A 22 -5.42 10.47 -2.81
N GLY A 23 -6.64 10.51 -2.27
CA GLY A 23 -7.45 9.32 -2.01
C GLY A 23 -7.02 8.49 -0.80
N LEU A 24 -6.31 9.08 0.18
CA LEU A 24 -5.98 8.41 1.43
C LEU A 24 -7.21 8.36 2.35
N ASN A 25 -7.55 7.15 2.79
CA ASN A 25 -8.58 6.93 3.80
C ASN A 25 -7.93 6.86 5.19
N LYS A 26 -8.22 7.86 6.03
CA LYS A 26 -7.64 7.95 7.37
C LYS A 26 -8.25 6.93 8.33
N LEU A 27 -7.45 5.96 8.75
CA LEU A 27 -7.84 4.99 9.76
C LEU A 27 -7.72 5.55 11.18
N VAL A 28 -8.64 5.15 12.04
CA VAL A 28 -8.60 5.42 13.48
C VAL A 28 -8.12 4.16 14.20
N LEU A 29 -7.06 4.25 15.01
CA LEU A 29 -6.44 3.09 15.71
C LEU A 29 -7.45 2.17 16.40
N LYS A 30 -8.47 2.75 17.06
CA LYS A 30 -9.50 1.99 17.76
C LYS A 30 -10.32 1.05 16.87
N ASN A 31 -10.35 1.32 15.57
CA ASN A 31 -11.13 0.57 14.59
C ASN A 31 -10.27 -0.45 13.83
N ILE A 32 -8.94 -0.43 14.04
CA ILE A 32 -8.01 -1.35 13.38
C ILE A 32 -7.99 -2.65 14.17
N THR A 33 -8.45 -3.74 13.56
CA THR A 33 -8.52 -5.06 14.18
C THR A 33 -7.35 -5.98 13.78
N ASN A 34 -6.70 -5.69 12.64
CA ASN A 34 -5.52 -6.43 12.18
C ASN A 34 -4.59 -5.54 11.34
N SER A 35 -3.33 -5.97 11.19
CA SER A 35 -2.30 -5.24 10.46
C SER A 35 -2.58 -5.12 8.95
N ASN A 36 -3.39 -6.00 8.37
CA ASN A 36 -3.67 -5.98 6.93
C ASN A 36 -4.55 -4.81 6.51
N GLN A 37 -5.22 -4.16 7.46
CA GLN A 37 -6.02 -2.97 7.22
C GLN A 37 -5.18 -1.70 6.98
N ILE A 38 -3.87 -1.72 7.28
CA ILE A 38 -2.98 -0.57 7.10
C ILE A 38 -2.14 -0.82 5.86
N ASN A 39 -2.35 -0.01 4.82
CA ASN A 39 -1.56 -0.03 3.59
C ASN A 39 -0.40 0.98 3.63
N LEU A 40 -0.58 2.10 4.35
CA LEU A 40 0.39 3.17 4.44
C LEU A 40 0.35 3.81 5.84
N VAL A 41 1.51 4.16 6.36
CA VAL A 41 1.66 5.02 7.54
C VAL A 41 2.17 6.39 7.09
N VAL A 42 1.50 7.46 7.50
CA VAL A 42 1.97 8.84 7.28
C VAL A 42 2.20 9.48 8.65
N THR A 43 3.38 10.01 8.87
CA THR A 43 3.72 10.65 10.14
C THR A 43 4.66 11.83 9.92
N SER A 44 4.70 12.78 10.85
CA SER A 44 5.80 13.76 10.90
C SER A 44 6.97 13.21 11.71
N LEU A 45 8.18 13.70 11.46
CA LEU A 45 9.37 13.27 12.21
C LEU A 45 9.16 13.43 13.73
N ALA A 46 8.56 14.54 14.17
CA ALA A 46 8.25 14.79 15.57
C ALA A 46 7.28 13.77 16.19
N LYS A 47 6.43 13.13 15.38
CA LYS A 47 5.45 12.12 15.79
C LYS A 47 5.88 10.68 15.51
N TYR A 48 7.00 10.46 14.85
CA TYR A 48 7.45 9.13 14.42
C TYR A 48 7.60 8.15 15.58
N GLY A 49 8.22 8.56 16.68
CA GLY A 49 8.37 7.71 17.88
C GLY A 49 7.02 7.31 18.50
N GLU A 50 6.08 8.25 18.58
CA GLU A 50 4.71 7.98 19.04
C GLU A 50 3.99 7.03 18.06
N THR A 51 4.14 7.25 16.77
CA THR A 51 3.56 6.41 15.72
C THR A 51 4.05 4.97 15.83
N LYS A 52 5.35 4.75 15.97
CA LYS A 52 5.92 3.41 16.19
C LYS A 52 5.34 2.73 17.43
N LYS A 53 5.25 3.45 18.54
CA LYS A 53 4.65 2.92 19.77
C LYS A 53 3.19 2.52 19.58
N ASN A 54 2.41 3.35 18.87
CA ASN A 54 1.00 3.09 18.61
C ASN A 54 0.77 1.88 17.71
N LEU A 55 1.72 1.57 16.82
CA LEU A 55 1.64 0.47 15.87
C LEU A 55 2.36 -0.80 16.35
N SER A 56 3.07 -0.76 17.48
CA SER A 56 3.86 -1.89 18.00
C SER A 56 3.05 -3.18 18.15
N ASP A 57 1.79 -3.08 18.55
CA ASP A 57 0.91 -4.24 18.74
C ASP A 57 0.51 -4.89 17.39
N PHE A 58 0.60 -4.13 16.29
CA PHE A 58 0.31 -4.61 14.94
C PHE A 58 1.56 -5.12 14.21
N GLU A 59 2.76 -4.73 14.65
CA GLU A 59 4.04 -5.16 14.09
C GLU A 59 4.48 -6.56 14.58
N SER A 60 3.81 -7.13 15.57
CA SER A 60 4.16 -8.42 16.23
C SER A 60 4.15 -9.65 15.30
N THR A 61 3.76 -9.50 14.06
CA THR A 61 3.65 -10.56 13.05
C THR A 61 4.66 -10.44 11.90
N ASN A 62 5.83 -9.85 12.10
CA ASN A 62 6.86 -9.59 11.05
C ASN A 62 6.39 -8.67 9.91
N LYS A 63 5.33 -7.90 10.09
CA LYS A 63 4.87 -6.93 9.11
C LYS A 63 5.34 -5.54 9.47
N SER A 64 6.24 -4.99 8.65
CA SER A 64 6.58 -3.56 8.67
C SER A 64 5.68 -2.82 7.68
N PHE A 65 5.28 -1.60 8.03
CA PHE A 65 4.40 -0.80 7.19
C PHE A 65 5.20 0.16 6.31
N PRO A 66 4.83 0.31 5.01
CA PRO A 66 5.29 1.42 4.20
C PRO A 66 5.01 2.73 4.94
N THR A 67 6.03 3.55 5.15
CA THR A 67 5.93 4.73 6.01
C THR A 67 6.47 5.97 5.31
N LEU A 68 5.62 6.97 5.12
CA LEU A 68 5.99 8.31 4.66
C LEU A 68 6.21 9.22 5.88
N ILE A 69 7.40 9.79 6.00
CA ILE A 69 7.75 10.70 7.09
C ILE A 69 7.91 12.13 6.55
N ILE A 70 7.09 13.04 7.05
CA ILE A 70 7.21 14.47 6.76
C ILE A 70 8.31 15.06 7.63
N VAL A 71 9.27 15.73 6.99
CA VAL A 71 10.46 16.29 7.62
C VAL A 71 10.60 17.76 7.27
N ASP A 72 10.84 18.60 8.27
CA ASP A 72 11.25 19.99 8.03
C ASP A 72 12.69 20.02 7.54
N ASP A 73 13.02 20.95 6.62
CA ASP A 73 14.34 21.05 5.98
C ASP A 73 15.51 21.08 6.99
N LYS A 74 15.30 21.72 8.15
CA LYS A 74 16.28 21.81 9.24
C LYS A 74 16.58 20.49 9.97
N ASP A 75 15.68 19.51 9.83
CA ASP A 75 15.71 18.26 10.61
C ASP A 75 16.14 17.04 9.76
N PHE A 76 16.46 17.25 8.46
CA PHE A 76 16.85 16.16 7.56
C PHE A 76 18.10 15.40 8.02
N GLU A 77 19.06 16.06 8.66
CA GLU A 77 20.26 15.40 9.19
C GLU A 77 19.94 14.31 10.24
N GLN A 78 18.83 14.47 10.98
CA GLN A 78 18.39 13.52 11.99
C GLN A 78 17.77 12.26 11.41
N THR A 79 17.55 12.21 10.10
CA THR A 79 16.85 11.12 9.42
C THR A 79 17.76 10.16 8.68
N ILE A 80 19.08 10.35 8.74
CA ILE A 80 20.08 9.56 7.99
C ILE A 80 19.93 8.06 8.26
N ASP A 81 19.71 7.67 9.52
CA ASP A 81 19.54 6.26 9.89
C ASP A 81 18.22 5.67 9.38
N LEU A 82 17.21 6.51 9.13
CA LEU A 82 15.89 6.07 8.66
C LEU A 82 15.91 5.71 7.17
N ILE A 83 16.76 6.38 6.37
CA ILE A 83 16.87 6.17 4.91
C ILE A 83 17.32 4.74 4.56
N GLN A 84 17.97 4.03 5.48
CA GLN A 84 18.42 2.65 5.25
C GLN A 84 17.26 1.64 5.22
N ASN A 85 16.09 2.02 5.71
CA ASN A 85 14.92 1.15 5.67
C ASN A 85 14.15 1.36 4.34
N PRO A 86 14.06 0.36 3.45
CA PRO A 86 13.40 0.49 2.15
C PRO A 86 11.89 0.76 2.23
N LEU A 87 11.28 0.56 3.41
CA LEU A 87 9.86 0.85 3.66
C LEU A 87 9.65 2.28 4.18
N ILE A 88 10.70 3.08 4.32
CA ILE A 88 10.61 4.47 4.79
C ILE A 88 10.97 5.41 3.66
N GLU A 89 10.07 6.31 3.35
CA GLU A 89 10.30 7.43 2.45
C GLU A 89 10.22 8.75 3.22
N LEU A 90 11.14 9.65 2.94
CA LEU A 90 11.18 10.97 3.54
C LEU A 90 10.62 12.01 2.58
N MET A 91 9.86 12.95 3.09
CA MET A 91 9.25 14.03 2.33
C MET A 91 9.46 15.37 3.01
N SER A 92 9.81 16.41 2.25
CA SER A 92 9.87 17.75 2.79
C SER A 92 8.49 18.26 3.19
N SER A 93 8.42 19.01 4.30
CA SER A 93 7.20 19.73 4.69
C SER A 93 6.74 20.78 3.68
N LYS A 94 7.55 21.06 2.64
CA LYS A 94 7.26 21.99 1.55
C LYS A 94 6.93 21.31 0.21
N SER A 95 6.88 19.96 0.19
CA SER A 95 6.57 19.23 -1.05
C SER A 95 5.18 19.56 -1.58
N GLU A 96 5.11 19.71 -2.91
CA GLU A 96 3.86 19.92 -3.64
C GLU A 96 3.07 18.61 -3.78
N ILE A 97 1.77 18.70 -4.09
CA ILE A 97 0.86 17.54 -4.14
C ILE A 97 1.33 16.45 -5.11
N GLU A 98 1.93 16.83 -6.23
CA GLU A 98 2.44 15.90 -7.24
C GLU A 98 3.62 15.09 -6.69
N GLU A 99 4.53 15.71 -5.93
CA GLU A 99 5.65 15.04 -5.29
C GLU A 99 5.14 14.11 -4.18
N VAL A 100 4.19 14.56 -3.37
CA VAL A 100 3.56 13.74 -2.32
C VAL A 100 2.93 12.50 -2.95
N GLY A 101 2.17 12.68 -4.03
CA GLY A 101 1.54 11.58 -4.78
C GLY A 101 2.54 10.57 -5.31
N ALA A 102 3.62 11.05 -5.94
CA ALA A 102 4.68 10.20 -6.49
C ALA A 102 5.39 9.36 -5.41
N ARG A 103 5.67 9.94 -4.23
CA ARG A 103 6.31 9.25 -3.10
C ARG A 103 5.38 8.20 -2.48
N ILE A 104 4.10 8.54 -2.30
CA ILE A 104 3.10 7.59 -1.82
C ILE A 104 3.00 6.42 -2.78
N HIS A 105 2.93 6.68 -4.09
CA HIS A 105 2.89 5.65 -5.12
C HIS A 105 4.13 4.75 -5.12
N ALA A 106 5.32 5.35 -4.92
CA ALA A 106 6.57 4.59 -4.81
C ALA A 106 6.60 3.67 -3.58
N LEU A 107 6.02 4.12 -2.44
CA LEU A 107 5.99 3.36 -1.18
C LEU A 107 4.95 2.23 -1.20
N VAL A 108 3.75 2.59 -1.63
CA VAL A 108 2.63 1.65 -1.59
C VAL A 108 2.72 0.69 -2.79
N GLY A 109 3.52 1.10 -3.80
CA GLY A 109 3.54 0.48 -5.10
C GLY A 109 2.20 0.65 -5.80
N ASP A 110 2.04 0.05 -6.95
CA ASP A 110 0.72 -0.33 -7.43
C ASP A 110 0.26 -1.51 -6.55
N ASN A 111 -0.18 -1.21 -5.32
CA ASN A 111 -0.92 -2.13 -4.46
C ASN A 111 -2.41 -2.20 -4.89
N GLU A 112 -2.68 -2.22 -6.11
CA GLU A 112 -3.52 -3.23 -6.70
C GLU A 112 -2.71 -4.50 -6.45
N SER A 113 -3.18 -5.33 -5.57
CA SER A 113 -2.47 -6.50 -5.08
C SER A 113 -1.76 -7.16 -6.25
N GLU A 114 -0.42 -7.14 -6.29
CA GLU A 114 0.36 -7.84 -7.33
C GLU A 114 -0.02 -9.32 -7.36
N ILE A 115 -0.83 -9.73 -6.39
CA ILE A 115 -1.38 -11.07 -6.22
C ILE A 115 -2.90 -10.97 -6.12
N LEU A 116 -3.59 -11.54 -7.08
CA LEU A 116 -5.02 -11.81 -6.99
C LEU A 116 -5.21 -13.14 -6.26
N GLU A 117 -6.07 -13.13 -5.24
CA GLU A 117 -6.39 -14.32 -4.45
C GLU A 117 -7.85 -14.73 -4.66
N PHE A 118 -8.07 -15.99 -4.95
CA PHE A 118 -9.40 -16.59 -4.98
C PHE A 118 -9.34 -18.01 -4.44
N LYS A 119 -9.82 -18.24 -3.22
CA LYS A 119 -9.71 -19.49 -2.49
C LYS A 119 -8.24 -19.91 -2.32
N ASP A 120 -7.85 -21.02 -2.93
CA ASP A 120 -6.48 -21.56 -2.96
C ASP A 120 -5.68 -21.12 -4.20
N LEU A 121 -6.27 -20.27 -5.07
CA LEU A 121 -5.64 -19.73 -6.25
C LEU A 121 -4.96 -18.40 -5.95
N LEU A 122 -3.67 -18.29 -6.29
CA LEU A 122 -2.85 -17.08 -6.20
C LEU A 122 -2.33 -16.74 -7.59
N ILE A 123 -2.62 -15.54 -8.09
CA ILE A 123 -2.15 -15.05 -9.38
C ILE A 123 -1.23 -13.85 -9.15
N ASN A 124 0.03 -13.97 -9.53
CA ASN A 124 0.99 -12.88 -9.45
C ASN A 124 0.95 -12.05 -10.74
N LEU A 125 0.50 -10.80 -10.63
CA LEU A 125 0.34 -9.90 -11.78
C LEU A 125 1.67 -9.37 -12.33
N LYS A 126 2.73 -9.44 -11.54
CA LYS A 126 4.06 -8.96 -11.93
C LYS A 126 4.91 -10.01 -12.62
N THR A 127 4.87 -11.25 -12.11
CA THR A 127 5.66 -12.35 -12.67
C THR A 127 4.89 -13.18 -13.68
N TYR A 128 3.58 -12.94 -13.82
CA TYR A 128 2.66 -13.74 -14.63
C TYR A 128 2.58 -15.21 -14.20
N ASP A 129 2.87 -15.48 -12.94
CA ASP A 129 2.74 -16.80 -12.34
C ASP A 129 1.38 -16.99 -11.70
N ALA A 130 0.88 -18.23 -11.72
CA ALA A 130 -0.30 -18.63 -10.96
C ALA A 130 -0.02 -19.90 -10.15
N LYS A 131 -0.61 -20.00 -8.95
CA LYS A 131 -0.51 -21.16 -8.05
C LYS A 131 -1.88 -21.59 -7.61
N ALA A 132 -2.08 -22.91 -7.50
CA ALA A 132 -3.24 -23.50 -6.83
C ALA A 132 -2.73 -24.28 -5.61
N GLY A 133 -3.05 -23.78 -4.41
CA GLY A 133 -2.39 -24.23 -3.19
C GLY A 133 -0.88 -24.05 -3.25
N ASP A 134 -0.11 -25.12 -3.05
CA ASP A 134 1.37 -25.07 -3.11
C ASP A 134 1.94 -25.35 -4.51
N SER A 135 1.09 -25.62 -5.51
CA SER A 135 1.51 -26.02 -6.85
C SER A 135 1.51 -24.87 -7.83
N LEU A 136 2.64 -24.63 -8.50
CA LEU A 136 2.74 -23.70 -9.60
C LEU A 136 1.98 -24.26 -10.81
N LEU A 137 1.16 -23.43 -11.45
CA LEU A 137 0.44 -23.77 -12.67
C LEU A 137 1.30 -23.42 -13.89
N ASP A 138 1.51 -24.40 -14.79
CA ASP A 138 2.21 -24.18 -16.06
C ASP A 138 1.18 -23.72 -17.11
N LEU A 139 0.98 -22.42 -17.21
CA LEU A 139 0.00 -21.77 -18.08
C LEU A 139 0.69 -21.05 -19.23
N THR A 140 0.08 -21.16 -20.41
CA THR A 140 0.39 -20.22 -21.50
C THR A 140 -0.08 -18.81 -21.13
N PHE A 141 0.45 -17.79 -21.79
CA PHE A 141 0.04 -16.40 -21.55
C PHE A 141 -1.48 -16.20 -21.71
N MET A 142 -2.10 -16.81 -22.70
CA MET A 142 -3.56 -16.71 -22.91
C MET A 142 -4.37 -17.40 -21.82
N GLU A 143 -3.90 -18.53 -21.31
CA GLU A 143 -4.54 -19.24 -20.19
C GLU A 143 -4.41 -18.44 -18.89
N TYR A 144 -3.25 -17.82 -18.67
CA TYR A 144 -3.02 -16.92 -17.54
C TYR A 144 -3.97 -15.70 -17.61
N GLU A 145 -4.06 -15.00 -18.74
CA GLU A 145 -4.96 -13.84 -18.91
C GLU A 145 -6.42 -14.22 -18.72
N LEU A 146 -6.84 -15.38 -19.21
CA LEU A 146 -8.19 -15.89 -19.02
C LEU A 146 -8.47 -16.22 -17.55
N LEU A 147 -7.52 -16.84 -16.84
CA LEU A 147 -7.63 -17.15 -15.42
C LEU A 147 -7.74 -15.87 -14.60
N LYS A 148 -6.86 -14.89 -14.85
CA LYS A 148 -6.89 -13.55 -14.25
C LYS A 148 -8.24 -12.88 -14.46
N PHE A 149 -8.74 -12.87 -15.69
CA PHE A 149 -10.05 -12.30 -16.02
C PHE A 149 -11.19 -12.92 -15.19
N PHE A 150 -11.20 -14.23 -14.99
CA PHE A 150 -12.21 -14.90 -14.17
C PHE A 150 -12.08 -14.53 -12.69
N VAL A 151 -10.87 -14.41 -12.15
CA VAL A 151 -10.66 -14.02 -10.75
C VAL A 151 -11.07 -12.57 -10.51
N GLU A 152 -10.84 -11.67 -11.47
CA GLU A 152 -11.28 -10.27 -11.38
C GLU A 152 -12.83 -10.12 -11.53
N ASN A 153 -13.49 -11.09 -12.16
CA ASN A 153 -14.93 -11.05 -12.47
C ASN A 153 -15.69 -12.25 -11.90
N GLN A 154 -15.35 -12.69 -10.68
CA GLN A 154 -15.84 -13.92 -10.05
C GLN A 154 -17.36 -13.97 -9.80
N ASP A 155 -18.02 -12.82 -9.75
CA ASP A 155 -19.48 -12.75 -9.54
C ASP A 155 -20.28 -12.82 -10.83
N ASN A 156 -19.64 -12.98 -11.99
CA ASN A 156 -20.27 -12.98 -13.30
C ASN A 156 -20.12 -14.34 -14.00
N VAL A 157 -21.18 -14.72 -14.72
CA VAL A 157 -21.15 -15.88 -15.62
C VAL A 157 -20.92 -15.37 -17.05
N TRP A 158 -19.87 -15.86 -17.69
CA TRP A 158 -19.46 -15.44 -19.03
C TRP A 158 -19.71 -16.55 -20.06
N SER A 159 -20.37 -16.22 -21.16
CA SER A 159 -20.46 -17.13 -22.30
C SER A 159 -19.17 -17.11 -23.12
N ARG A 160 -18.96 -18.16 -23.92
CA ARG A 160 -17.79 -18.25 -24.82
C ARG A 160 -17.72 -17.06 -25.78
N GLU A 161 -18.86 -16.66 -26.33
CA GLU A 161 -18.99 -15.54 -27.27
C GLU A 161 -18.56 -14.24 -26.61
N GLN A 162 -18.98 -13.99 -25.37
CA GLN A 162 -18.59 -12.80 -24.59
C GLN A 162 -17.10 -12.77 -24.28
N LEU A 163 -16.47 -13.94 -24.05
CA LEU A 163 -15.03 -14.03 -23.79
C LEU A 163 -14.19 -13.78 -25.06
N LEU A 164 -14.72 -14.08 -26.24
CA LEU A 164 -14.03 -13.85 -27.52
C LEU A 164 -14.08 -12.39 -27.98
N GLU A 165 -14.94 -11.57 -27.38
CA GLU A 165 -15.07 -10.14 -27.67
C GLU A 165 -14.21 -9.24 -26.77
N LYS A 166 -13.48 -9.82 -25.79
CA LYS A 166 -12.60 -9.14 -24.83
C LYS A 166 -11.15 -9.21 -25.25
#